data_b3ec061af0573bf38071df5ed36aebc4
#
_entry.id   b3ec061af0573bf38071df5ed36aebc4
#
_cell.length_a   1.000
_cell.length_b   1.000
_cell.length_c   1.000
_cell.angle_alpha   90.00
_cell.angle_beta   90.00
_cell.angle_gamma   90.00
#
_symmetry.space_group_name_H-M   'P 1'
#
loop_
_entity.id
_entity.type
_entity.pdbx_description
1 polymer ?
#
loop_
_entity_poly.entity_id
_entity_poly.type
_entity_poly.pdbx_seq_one_letter_code
_entity_poly.pdbx_strand_id
1 'polypeptide(L)'
;MELRRLAEEYGVELSLVPFTGNAEMTTALLGGNVDAVFINASQDVLENIEAGSFVPLAISPEERVDYLPDVPTLAELGYPELTNSVSVFGLAAPAGTPDAVLQTLEDGVAACLEQPEVVEALGDQYVPDEFIGREAFQARIDEIVEVYGPLLQE
;
A
#
# COMPACT_ATOMS: atom_id res chain seq x y z
N MET A 1 -11.76 1.55 0.44
CA MET A 1 -12.44 0.25 0.22
C MET A 1 -12.39 -0.61 1.47
N GLU A 2 -11.23 -0.82 2.08
CA GLU A 2 -11.05 -1.69 3.25
C GLU A 2 -11.93 -1.30 4.45
N LEU A 3 -12.02 -0.02 4.80
CA LEU A 3 -12.90 0.42 5.89
C LEU A 3 -14.38 0.13 5.62
N ARG A 4 -14.81 0.12 4.35
CA ARG A 4 -16.17 -0.26 4.00
C ARG A 4 -16.38 -1.76 4.17
N ARG A 5 -15.43 -2.59 3.75
CA ARG A 5 -15.45 -4.04 3.99
C ARG A 5 -15.48 -4.35 5.48
N LEU A 6 -14.64 -3.69 6.27
CA LEU A 6 -14.65 -3.83 7.74
C LEU A 6 -16.05 -3.52 8.31
N ALA A 7 -16.68 -2.40 7.89
CA ALA A 7 -18.00 -2.01 8.35
C ALA A 7 -19.07 -3.06 8.00
N GLU A 8 -19.07 -3.58 6.78
CA GLU A 8 -20.06 -4.53 6.28
C GLU A 8 -19.87 -5.93 6.88
N GLU A 9 -18.64 -6.44 6.92
CA GLU A 9 -18.33 -7.81 7.35
C GLU A 9 -18.43 -7.98 8.86
N TYR A 10 -18.00 -6.96 9.62
CA TYR A 10 -17.93 -7.02 11.08
C TYR A 10 -19.00 -6.20 11.80
N GLY A 11 -19.92 -5.57 11.05
CA GLY A 11 -21.03 -4.81 11.60
C GLY A 11 -20.60 -3.57 12.38
N VAL A 12 -19.47 -2.96 12.00
CA VAL A 12 -18.94 -1.74 12.62
C VAL A 12 -19.57 -0.53 11.95
N GLU A 13 -20.18 0.37 12.71
CA GLU A 13 -20.70 1.63 12.18
C GLU A 13 -19.56 2.64 11.99
N LEU A 14 -19.24 2.97 10.74
CA LEU A 14 -18.19 3.92 10.37
C LEU A 14 -18.79 5.09 9.57
N SER A 15 -18.41 6.31 9.93
CA SER A 15 -18.66 7.51 9.11
C SER A 15 -17.48 7.73 8.18
N LEU A 16 -17.57 7.26 6.94
CA LEU A 16 -16.48 7.31 5.98
C LEU A 16 -16.37 8.68 5.30
N VAL A 17 -15.20 9.30 5.41
CA VAL A 17 -14.86 10.58 4.77
C VAL A 17 -13.83 10.31 3.67
N PRO A 18 -14.16 10.43 2.38
CA PRO A 18 -13.22 10.23 1.30
C PRO A 18 -12.25 11.41 1.17
N PHE A 19 -10.98 11.13 0.90
CA PHE A 19 -9.93 12.11 0.63
C PHE A 19 -9.27 11.81 -0.72
N THR A 20 -8.63 12.80 -1.33
CA THR A 20 -7.96 12.65 -2.63
C THR A 20 -6.51 12.19 -2.52
N GLY A 21 -5.93 12.21 -1.32
CA GLY A 21 -4.55 11.76 -1.10
C GLY A 21 -4.09 11.82 0.36
N ASN A 22 -2.89 11.29 0.61
CA ASN A 22 -2.29 11.16 1.94
C ASN A 22 -2.18 12.51 2.67
N ALA A 23 -1.77 13.58 2.01
CA ALA A 23 -1.57 14.89 2.62
C ALA A 23 -2.85 15.47 3.26
N GLU A 24 -4.01 15.28 2.61
CA GLU A 24 -5.31 15.68 3.16
C GLU A 24 -5.68 14.82 4.37
N MET A 25 -5.47 13.49 4.29
CA MET A 25 -5.73 12.57 5.39
C MET A 25 -4.85 12.89 6.62
N THR A 26 -3.55 13.10 6.41
CA THR A 26 -2.61 13.52 7.45
C THR A 26 -3.08 14.82 8.12
N THR A 27 -3.44 15.83 7.33
CA THR A 27 -3.93 17.12 7.85
C THR A 27 -5.23 16.95 8.65
N ALA A 28 -6.16 16.16 8.14
CA ALA A 28 -7.45 15.92 8.80
C ALA A 28 -7.29 15.19 10.14
N LEU A 29 -6.41 14.20 10.21
CA LEU A 29 -6.11 13.46 11.44
C LEU A 29 -5.42 14.36 12.47
N LEU A 30 -4.37 15.11 12.08
CA LEU A 30 -3.67 16.07 12.95
C LEU A 30 -4.60 17.17 13.47
N GLY A 31 -5.55 17.60 12.63
CA GLY A 31 -6.54 18.62 12.98
C GLY A 31 -7.72 18.10 13.81
N GLY A 32 -7.80 16.78 14.09
CA GLY A 32 -8.91 16.17 14.81
C GLY A 32 -10.25 16.22 14.05
N ASN A 33 -10.21 16.34 12.71
CA ASN A 33 -11.41 16.32 11.87
C ASN A 33 -11.89 14.89 11.57
N VAL A 34 -11.02 13.89 11.78
CA VAL A 34 -11.32 12.46 11.73
C VAL A 34 -10.61 11.78 12.91
N ASP A 35 -11.19 10.68 13.38
CA ASP A 35 -10.67 9.93 14.53
C ASP A 35 -9.60 8.92 14.13
N ALA A 36 -9.65 8.42 12.89
CA ALA A 36 -8.70 7.46 12.32
C ALA A 36 -8.62 7.62 10.79
N VAL A 37 -7.52 7.15 10.20
CA VAL A 37 -7.32 7.10 8.76
C VAL A 37 -6.79 5.72 8.34
N PHE A 38 -7.15 5.31 7.13
CA PHE A 38 -6.51 4.18 6.44
C PHE A 38 -5.65 4.78 5.33
N ILE A 39 -4.34 4.76 5.53
CA ILE A 39 -3.38 5.56 4.78
C ILE A 39 -2.14 4.74 4.45
N ASN A 40 -1.46 5.05 3.34
CA ASN A 40 -0.17 4.44 3.04
C ASN A 40 0.90 4.92 4.03
N ALA A 41 1.82 4.03 4.41
CA ALA A 41 2.97 4.35 5.26
C ALA A 41 4.04 5.13 4.46
N SER A 42 3.66 6.34 4.01
CA SER A 42 4.58 7.27 3.36
C SER A 42 5.54 7.90 4.38
N GLN A 43 6.62 8.49 3.90
CA GLN A 43 7.65 9.07 4.76
C GLN A 43 7.06 10.06 5.79
N ASP A 44 6.16 10.94 5.36
CA ASP A 44 5.48 11.90 6.23
C ASP A 44 4.61 11.22 7.31
N VAL A 45 4.00 10.07 7.01
CA VAL A 45 3.23 9.28 7.98
C VAL A 45 4.17 8.64 9.00
N LEU A 46 5.29 8.06 8.57
CA LEU A 46 6.29 7.46 9.45
C LEU A 46 6.91 8.51 10.38
N GLU A 47 7.24 9.69 9.87
CA GLU A 47 7.74 10.81 10.67
C GLU A 47 6.73 11.26 11.75
N ASN A 48 5.43 11.29 11.45
CA ASN A 48 4.40 11.59 12.43
C ASN A 48 4.23 10.49 13.48
N ILE A 49 4.44 9.22 13.11
CA ILE A 49 4.46 8.10 14.06
C ILE A 49 5.67 8.23 14.99
N GLU A 50 6.86 8.46 14.44
CA GLU A 50 8.09 8.64 15.22
C GLU A 50 8.00 9.85 16.16
N ALA A 51 7.40 10.94 15.72
CA ALA A 51 7.14 12.13 16.53
C ALA A 51 6.05 11.91 17.60
N GLY A 52 5.37 10.77 17.62
CA GLY A 52 4.27 10.46 18.54
C GLY A 52 2.97 11.23 18.24
N SER A 53 2.88 11.86 17.08
CA SER A 53 1.66 12.56 16.62
C SER A 53 0.61 11.58 16.12
N PHE A 54 1.05 10.43 15.58
CA PHE A 54 0.19 9.33 15.15
C PHE A 54 0.44 8.07 15.97
N VAL A 55 -0.61 7.32 16.22
CA VAL A 55 -0.55 6.00 16.84
C VAL A 55 -0.95 4.96 15.79
N PRO A 56 -0.01 4.15 15.27
CA PRO A 56 -0.35 3.10 14.34
C PRO A 56 -1.11 1.98 15.08
N LEU A 57 -2.27 1.58 14.55
CA LEU A 57 -3.14 0.57 15.17
C LEU A 57 -2.92 -0.80 14.58
N ALA A 58 -2.75 -0.89 13.27
CA ALA A 58 -2.51 -2.12 12.53
C ALA A 58 -1.94 -1.80 11.15
N ILE A 59 -1.32 -2.81 10.54
CA ILE A 59 -0.87 -2.80 9.14
C ILE A 59 -1.58 -3.88 8.33
N SER A 60 -1.68 -3.66 7.02
CA SER A 60 -2.41 -4.54 6.10
C SER A 60 -1.61 -5.74 5.57
N PRO A 61 -0.28 -5.74 5.42
CA PRO A 61 0.46 -6.93 5.00
C PRO A 61 0.19 -8.17 5.88
N GLU A 62 0.41 -9.36 5.33
CA GLU A 62 0.26 -10.63 6.08
C GLU A 62 1.26 -10.75 7.23
N GLU A 63 2.47 -10.25 7.01
CA GLU A 63 3.56 -10.22 7.99
C GLU A 63 3.86 -8.79 8.42
N ARG A 64 4.44 -8.64 9.61
CA ARG A 64 4.91 -7.33 10.11
C ARG A 64 6.03 -6.81 9.22
N VAL A 65 6.10 -5.50 9.11
CA VAL A 65 7.13 -4.81 8.33
C VAL A 65 8.26 -4.31 9.22
N ASP A 66 9.49 -4.35 8.72
CA ASP A 66 10.70 -4.01 9.50
C ASP A 66 10.71 -2.56 10.00
N TYR A 67 10.10 -1.64 9.25
CA TYR A 67 10.01 -0.23 9.63
C TYR A 67 8.90 0.09 10.65
N LEU A 68 8.03 -0.90 11.00
CA LEU A 68 7.01 -0.81 12.06
C LEU A 68 6.89 -2.16 12.80
N PRO A 69 7.96 -2.65 13.44
CA PRO A 69 8.03 -4.02 13.96
C PRO A 69 7.05 -4.29 15.12
N ASP A 70 6.68 -3.25 15.85
CA ASP A 70 5.79 -3.35 17.02
C ASP A 70 4.30 -3.23 16.65
N VAL A 71 3.98 -2.89 15.40
CA VAL A 71 2.59 -2.73 14.95
C VAL A 71 2.04 -4.08 14.48
N PRO A 72 0.90 -4.55 15.03
CA PRO A 72 0.32 -5.82 14.62
C PRO A 72 -0.25 -5.74 13.20
N THR A 73 -0.32 -6.89 12.53
CA THR A 73 -1.03 -6.99 11.26
C THR A 73 -2.54 -7.14 11.49
N LEU A 74 -3.34 -6.83 10.48
CA LEU A 74 -4.78 -7.08 10.52
C LEU A 74 -5.09 -8.57 10.70
N ALA A 75 -4.27 -9.46 10.12
CA ALA A 75 -4.40 -10.91 10.32
C ALA A 75 -4.20 -11.31 11.79
N GLU A 76 -3.17 -10.78 12.47
CA GLU A 76 -2.92 -11.02 13.90
C GLU A 76 -4.09 -10.55 14.78
N LEU A 77 -4.81 -9.50 14.35
CA LEU A 77 -5.97 -8.97 15.04
C LEU A 77 -7.28 -9.71 14.70
N GLY A 78 -7.24 -10.71 13.84
CA GLY A 78 -8.40 -11.55 13.47
C GLY A 78 -9.13 -11.08 12.21
N TYR A 79 -8.50 -10.28 11.35
CA TYR A 79 -9.05 -9.75 10.09
C TYR A 79 -8.21 -10.17 8.88
N PRO A 80 -7.98 -11.49 8.65
CA PRO A 80 -7.08 -11.97 7.59
C PRO A 80 -7.53 -11.60 6.18
N GLU A 81 -8.83 -11.41 5.93
CA GLU A 81 -9.38 -11.03 4.63
C GLU A 81 -9.08 -9.57 4.24
N LEU A 82 -8.58 -8.76 5.16
CA LEU A 82 -8.18 -7.38 4.91
C LEU A 82 -6.68 -7.22 4.60
N THR A 83 -5.93 -8.32 4.54
CA THR A 83 -4.46 -8.29 4.35
C THR A 83 -4.02 -8.00 2.92
N ASN A 84 -4.91 -8.01 1.93
CA ASN A 84 -4.58 -7.74 0.53
C ASN A 84 -4.55 -6.24 0.17
N SER A 85 -4.78 -5.35 1.13
CA SER A 85 -4.77 -3.90 0.91
C SER A 85 -3.36 -3.34 0.98
N VAL A 86 -2.52 -3.75 0.05
CA VAL A 86 -1.15 -3.23 -0.12
C VAL A 86 -1.07 -2.34 -1.36
N SER A 87 -0.33 -1.24 -1.25
CA SER A 87 -0.01 -0.41 -2.41
C SER A 87 1.04 -1.09 -3.26
N VAL A 88 0.79 -1.16 -4.56
CA VAL A 88 1.70 -1.75 -5.53
C VAL A 88 2.21 -0.65 -6.44
N PHE A 89 3.52 -0.50 -6.53
CA PHE A 89 4.18 0.47 -7.41
C PHE A 89 4.83 -0.27 -8.56
N GLY A 90 4.61 0.23 -9.78
CA GLY A 90 5.18 -0.41 -10.96
C GLY A 90 5.17 0.51 -12.18
N LEU A 91 5.86 0.08 -13.22
CA LEU A 91 5.85 0.73 -14.52
C LEU A 91 4.92 -0.02 -15.48
N ALA A 92 4.19 0.72 -16.27
CA ALA A 92 3.35 0.17 -17.34
C ALA A 92 3.82 0.69 -18.71
N ALA A 93 3.72 -0.16 -19.71
CA ALA A 93 3.97 0.22 -21.10
C ALA A 93 2.66 0.14 -21.93
N PRO A 94 2.55 0.86 -23.06
CA PRO A 94 1.40 0.76 -23.93
C PRO A 94 1.18 -0.67 -24.42
N ALA A 95 -0.09 -1.06 -24.61
CA ALA A 95 -0.44 -2.35 -25.19
C ALA A 95 0.19 -2.53 -26.58
N GLY A 96 0.78 -3.71 -26.81
CA GLY A 96 1.47 -4.00 -28.08
C GLY A 96 2.94 -3.56 -28.13
N THR A 97 3.51 -3.07 -27.01
CA THR A 97 4.95 -2.86 -26.92
C THR A 97 5.69 -4.17 -27.17
N PRO A 98 6.70 -4.22 -28.06
CA PRO A 98 7.44 -5.43 -28.38
C PRO A 98 8.13 -6.05 -27.14
N ASP A 99 8.12 -7.38 -27.03
CA ASP A 99 8.71 -8.10 -25.88
C ASP A 99 10.17 -7.73 -25.60
N ALA A 100 10.99 -7.53 -26.65
CA ALA A 100 12.38 -7.13 -26.48
C ALA A 100 12.53 -5.75 -25.79
N VAL A 101 11.58 -4.82 -26.01
CA VAL A 101 11.56 -3.52 -25.35
C VAL A 101 11.10 -3.69 -23.89
N LEU A 102 10.05 -4.50 -23.66
CA LEU A 102 9.58 -4.80 -22.32
C LEU A 102 10.68 -5.43 -21.47
N GLN A 103 11.42 -6.40 -22.03
CA GLN A 103 12.55 -7.03 -21.33
C GLN A 103 13.64 -6.03 -20.99
N THR A 104 14.00 -5.13 -21.93
CA THR A 104 15.00 -4.08 -21.66
C THR A 104 14.56 -3.14 -20.54
N LEU A 105 13.29 -2.78 -20.48
CA LEU A 105 12.73 -1.94 -19.40
C LEU A 105 12.74 -2.67 -18.08
N GLU A 106 12.33 -3.94 -18.06
CA GLU A 106 12.32 -4.80 -16.87
C GLU A 106 13.73 -4.94 -16.28
N ASP A 107 14.71 -5.32 -17.11
CA ASP A 107 16.11 -5.43 -16.69
C ASP A 107 16.66 -4.10 -16.17
N GLY A 108 16.28 -2.99 -16.81
CA GLY A 108 16.68 -1.65 -16.39
C GLY A 108 16.11 -1.25 -15.04
N VAL A 109 14.84 -1.55 -14.77
CA VAL A 109 14.21 -1.29 -13.47
C VAL A 109 14.85 -2.15 -12.37
N ALA A 110 15.04 -3.44 -12.62
CA ALA A 110 15.72 -4.33 -11.68
C ALA A 110 17.11 -3.80 -11.31
N ALA A 111 17.91 -3.42 -12.31
CA ALA A 111 19.24 -2.86 -12.09
C ALA A 111 19.22 -1.50 -11.35
N CYS A 112 18.20 -0.66 -11.58
CA CYS A 112 18.04 0.59 -10.83
C CYS A 112 17.74 0.36 -9.35
N LEU A 113 16.90 -0.61 -9.02
CA LEU A 113 16.54 -0.93 -7.63
C LEU A 113 17.72 -1.52 -6.82
N GLU A 114 18.77 -1.99 -7.49
CA GLU A 114 20.01 -2.41 -6.85
C GLU A 114 20.98 -1.25 -6.54
N GLN A 115 20.69 -0.03 -7.04
CA GLN A 115 21.57 1.13 -6.82
C GLN A 115 21.31 1.76 -5.46
N PRO A 116 22.32 1.91 -4.57
CA PRO A 116 22.13 2.48 -3.24
C PRO A 116 21.50 3.89 -3.26
N GLU A 117 21.85 4.71 -4.26
CA GLU A 117 21.33 6.07 -4.42
C GLU A 117 19.83 6.06 -4.75
N VAL A 118 19.35 5.05 -5.48
CA VAL A 118 17.92 4.87 -5.79
C VAL A 118 17.17 4.39 -4.56
N VAL A 119 17.74 3.41 -3.83
CA VAL A 119 17.18 2.90 -2.58
C VAL A 119 17.03 4.04 -1.56
N GLU A 120 18.09 4.83 -1.36
CA GLU A 120 18.05 5.99 -0.45
C GLU A 120 17.00 7.03 -0.88
N ALA A 121 16.87 7.30 -2.18
CA ALA A 121 15.93 8.29 -2.71
C ALA A 121 14.46 7.82 -2.62
N LEU A 122 14.20 6.51 -2.76
CA LEU A 122 12.86 5.95 -2.64
C LEU A 122 12.42 5.81 -1.17
N GLY A 123 13.34 5.46 -0.29
CA GLY A 123 13.10 5.04 1.08
C GLY A 123 12.89 3.52 1.18
N ASP A 124 13.42 2.93 2.24
CA ASP A 124 13.45 1.47 2.44
C ASP A 124 12.05 0.83 2.38
N GLN A 125 11.02 1.54 2.82
CA GLN A 125 9.62 1.07 2.81
C GLN A 125 9.03 0.89 1.39
N TYR A 126 9.67 1.42 0.35
CA TYR A 126 9.24 1.30 -1.04
C TYR A 126 10.13 0.40 -1.89
N VAL A 127 11.21 -0.11 -1.31
CA VAL A 127 12.11 -1.03 -2.00
C VAL A 127 11.68 -2.45 -1.64
N PRO A 128 11.27 -3.27 -2.61
CA PRO A 128 10.87 -4.64 -2.33
C PRO A 128 12.09 -5.50 -1.99
N ASP A 129 11.93 -6.47 -1.10
CA ASP A 129 12.96 -7.48 -0.81
C ASP A 129 13.31 -8.29 -2.06
N GLU A 130 12.33 -8.48 -2.94
CA GLU A 130 12.49 -9.17 -4.21
C GLU A 130 11.81 -8.38 -5.34
N PHE A 131 12.54 -8.13 -6.42
CA PHE A 131 11.99 -7.54 -7.64
C PHE A 131 10.96 -8.48 -8.28
N ILE A 132 9.77 -7.97 -8.51
CA ILE A 132 8.69 -8.71 -9.16
C ILE A 132 8.69 -8.40 -10.66
N GLY A 133 9.05 -9.39 -11.48
CA GLY A 133 9.02 -9.27 -12.95
C GLY A 133 7.60 -9.15 -13.52
N ARG A 134 7.50 -8.75 -14.78
CA ARG A 134 6.24 -8.38 -15.45
C ARG A 134 5.13 -9.44 -15.37
N GLU A 135 5.45 -10.73 -15.49
CA GLU A 135 4.44 -11.80 -15.46
C GLU A 135 3.82 -11.93 -14.06
N ALA A 136 4.67 -11.95 -13.02
CA ALA A 136 4.23 -12.02 -11.62
C ALA A 136 3.51 -10.73 -11.21
N PHE A 137 3.98 -9.57 -11.70
CA PHE A 137 3.32 -8.29 -11.46
C PHE A 137 1.92 -8.23 -12.11
N GLN A 138 1.78 -8.71 -13.35
CA GLN A 138 0.47 -8.80 -14.02
C GLN A 138 -0.48 -9.71 -13.25
N ALA A 139 -0.02 -10.89 -12.82
CA ALA A 139 -0.82 -11.80 -12.00
C ALA A 139 -1.30 -11.14 -10.69
N ARG A 140 -0.44 -10.33 -10.06
CA ARG A 140 -0.81 -9.56 -8.87
C ARG A 140 -1.87 -8.50 -9.16
N ILE A 141 -1.78 -7.81 -10.29
CA ILE A 141 -2.81 -6.84 -10.73
C ILE A 141 -4.14 -7.55 -11.00
N ASP A 142 -4.11 -8.71 -11.68
CA ASP A 142 -5.31 -9.48 -11.99
C ASP A 142 -6.02 -9.93 -10.69
N GLU A 143 -5.28 -10.39 -9.69
CA GLU A 143 -5.80 -10.73 -8.36
C GLU A 143 -6.46 -9.53 -7.67
N ILE A 144 -5.80 -8.37 -7.69
CA ILE A 144 -6.36 -7.12 -7.14
C ILE A 144 -7.67 -6.74 -7.86
N VAL A 145 -7.70 -6.86 -9.18
CA VAL A 145 -8.91 -6.58 -9.98
C VAL A 145 -10.03 -7.57 -9.66
N GLU A 146 -9.72 -8.85 -9.45
CA GLU A 146 -10.72 -9.86 -9.07
C GLU A 146 -11.34 -9.54 -7.71
N VAL A 147 -10.53 -9.17 -6.72
CA VAL A 147 -10.99 -8.87 -5.35
C VAL A 147 -11.75 -7.53 -5.28
N TYR A 148 -11.22 -6.48 -5.88
CA TYR A 148 -11.73 -5.12 -5.72
C TYR A 148 -12.61 -4.62 -6.88
N GLY A 149 -12.52 -5.24 -8.06
CA GLY A 149 -13.32 -4.86 -9.22
C GLY A 149 -14.83 -4.81 -8.98
N PRO A 150 -15.44 -5.79 -8.31
CA PRO A 150 -16.87 -5.75 -7.94
C PRO A 150 -17.24 -4.55 -7.05
N LEU A 151 -16.35 -4.16 -6.14
CA LEU A 151 -16.58 -3.05 -5.19
C LEU A 151 -16.49 -1.66 -5.84
N LEU A 152 -15.96 -1.58 -7.07
CA LEU A 152 -15.85 -0.33 -7.82
C LEU A 152 -17.09 -0.05 -8.68
N GLN A 153 -18.03 -1.00 -8.80
CA GLN A 153 -19.21 -0.91 -9.66
C GLN A 153 -20.47 -0.44 -8.89
N GLU A 154 -20.34 -0.25 -7.57
CA GLU A 154 -21.38 0.34 -6.69
C GLU A 154 -21.12 1.84 -6.45
#